data_d31c52dc79306d2834930a5126eb8a7d
#
_entry.id   d31c52dc79306d2834930a5126eb8a7d
#
_cell.length_a   1.000
_cell.length_b   1.000
_cell.length_c   1.000
_cell.angle_alpha   90.00
_cell.angle_beta   90.00
_cell.angle_gamma   90.00
#
_symmetry.space_group_name_H-M   'P 1'
#
loop_
_entity.id
_entity.type
_entity.pdbx_description
1 polymer ?
#
loop_
_entity_poly.entity_id
_entity_poly.type
_entity_poly.pdbx_seq_one_letter_code
_entity_poly.pdbx_strand_id
1 'polypeptide(L)'
;YKHVVLGLIFLKYISDAFEAKHAELDAQRKQGADPEDPDEYRAATIFWVPKEARWSHLKANAPQPTIGTLVDDAMSAIERDNASLKGVLPKDFARPGLDKVRLGQLINLVSDIALGSSSDRAKDTLGRVYEYFLSRFASAEGKSGGQFYTPSSVVRVLVEMLAPYKGRVYDPCCGSGGMFVSSEKFIEAHSGKLGDISIYGQESNYTTWRLAKMNLAIRGIDAQIAHGDTFHNDRHPDLKADYVLANPPLNGRDRRGELLTGHKRRASGT
;
A
#
# COMPACT_ATOMS: atom_id res chain seq x y z
N TYR A 1 3.20 5.73 -16.16
CA TYR A 1 4.17 6.48 -15.32
C TYR A 1 3.81 6.50 -13.83
N LYS A 2 2.50 6.50 -13.45
CA LYS A 2 2.07 6.54 -12.04
C LYS A 2 2.69 5.42 -11.19
N HIS A 3 2.74 4.18 -11.70
CA HIS A 3 3.31 3.04 -10.98
C HIS A 3 4.81 3.16 -10.78
N VAL A 4 5.51 3.79 -11.73
CA VAL A 4 6.95 4.07 -11.63
C VAL A 4 7.21 5.01 -10.46
N VAL A 5 6.50 6.14 -10.40
CA VAL A 5 6.68 7.14 -9.33
C VAL A 5 6.32 6.57 -7.96
N LEU A 6 5.13 5.97 -7.85
CA LEU A 6 4.65 5.40 -6.58
C LEU A 6 5.52 4.23 -6.10
N GLY A 7 5.99 3.39 -7.04
CA GLY A 7 6.90 2.30 -6.74
C GLY A 7 8.25 2.79 -6.20
N LEU A 8 8.83 3.82 -6.81
CA LEU A 8 10.10 4.41 -6.33
C LEU A 8 9.94 5.09 -4.97
N ILE A 9 8.84 5.82 -4.75
CA ILE A 9 8.55 6.44 -3.45
C ILE A 9 8.40 5.37 -2.37
N PHE A 10 7.70 4.28 -2.68
CA PHE A 10 7.56 3.15 -1.76
C PHE A 10 8.91 2.52 -1.44
N LEU A 11 9.71 2.24 -2.47
CA LEU A 11 11.04 1.64 -2.30
C LEU A 11 11.97 2.53 -1.46
N LYS A 12 11.97 3.83 -1.74
CA LYS A 12 12.74 4.81 -0.94
C LYS A 12 12.35 4.75 0.53
N TYR A 13 11.06 4.73 0.81
CA TYR A 13 10.55 4.69 2.17
C TYR A 13 10.96 3.43 2.94
N ILE A 14 10.71 2.25 2.37
CA ILE A 14 11.07 1.01 3.07
C ILE A 14 12.59 0.91 3.28
N SER A 15 13.37 1.42 2.32
CA SER A 15 14.82 1.48 2.46
C SER A 15 15.26 2.46 3.56
N ASP A 16 14.65 3.64 3.65
CA ASP A 16 14.98 4.61 4.70
C ASP A 16 14.60 4.11 6.09
N ALA A 17 13.41 3.48 6.22
CA ALA A 17 13.00 2.87 7.47
C ALA A 17 13.93 1.73 7.90
N PHE A 18 14.36 0.92 6.93
CA PHE A 18 15.35 -0.12 7.12
C PHE A 18 16.70 0.46 7.56
N GLU A 19 17.24 1.45 6.84
CA GLU A 19 18.54 2.05 7.13
C GLU A 19 18.57 2.73 8.52
N ALA A 20 17.47 3.37 8.91
CA ALA A 20 17.33 3.95 10.26
C ALA A 20 17.40 2.87 11.35
N LYS A 21 16.68 1.76 11.19
CA LYS A 21 16.72 0.64 12.12
C LYS A 21 18.07 -0.06 12.12
N HIS A 22 18.68 -0.22 10.94
CA HIS A 22 20.01 -0.78 10.80
C HIS A 22 21.06 0.02 11.58
N ALA A 23 21.03 1.34 11.49
CA ALA A 23 21.93 2.21 12.26
C ALA A 23 21.69 2.12 13.77
N GLU A 24 20.42 1.98 14.22
CA GLU A 24 20.08 1.75 15.63
C GLU A 24 20.67 0.43 16.13
N LEU A 25 20.47 -0.67 15.40
CA LEU A 25 21.00 -1.99 15.74
C LEU A 25 22.54 -2.01 15.71
N ASP A 26 23.13 -1.32 14.74
CA ASP A 26 24.60 -1.20 14.64
C ASP A 26 25.20 -0.52 15.88
N ALA A 27 24.55 0.51 16.40
CA ALA A 27 24.97 1.16 17.65
C ALA A 27 24.80 0.24 18.87
N GLN A 28 23.91 -0.75 18.82
CA GLN A 28 23.61 -1.70 19.87
C GLN A 28 24.35 -3.06 19.74
N ARG A 29 25.25 -3.24 18.77
CA ARG A 29 26.02 -4.50 18.55
C ARG A 29 26.71 -5.00 19.83
N LYS A 30 27.23 -4.12 20.65
CA LYS A 30 27.88 -4.48 21.93
C LYS A 30 26.91 -5.05 22.96
N GLN A 31 25.61 -4.84 22.75
CA GLN A 31 24.53 -5.35 23.60
C GLN A 31 23.88 -6.62 23.03
N GLY A 32 24.42 -7.15 21.91
CA GLY A 32 23.98 -8.38 21.30
C GLY A 32 23.03 -8.21 20.12
N ALA A 33 22.72 -6.98 19.68
CA ALA A 33 21.90 -6.74 18.49
C ALA A 33 22.65 -7.12 17.20
N ASP A 34 21.95 -7.74 16.24
CA ASP A 34 22.46 -8.08 14.92
C ASP A 34 21.74 -7.29 13.82
N PRO A 35 22.41 -6.29 13.21
CA PRO A 35 21.82 -5.50 12.11
C PRO A 35 21.53 -6.33 10.83
N GLU A 36 22.06 -7.53 10.71
CA GLU A 36 21.81 -8.39 9.55
C GLU A 36 20.80 -9.52 9.85
N ASP A 37 20.18 -9.52 11.05
CA ASP A 37 19.10 -10.45 11.39
C ASP A 37 17.73 -9.89 10.94
N PRO A 38 17.03 -10.53 9.97
CA PRO A 38 15.71 -10.09 9.51
C PRO A 38 14.64 -10.06 10.61
N ASP A 39 14.78 -10.85 11.67
CA ASP A 39 13.78 -10.94 12.73
C ASP A 39 13.74 -9.67 13.60
N GLU A 40 14.87 -8.98 13.75
CA GLU A 40 14.94 -7.67 14.41
C GLU A 40 14.07 -6.61 13.72
N TYR A 41 13.97 -6.66 12.39
CA TYR A 41 13.15 -5.76 11.59
C TYR A 41 11.68 -6.16 11.63
N ARG A 42 11.38 -7.46 11.56
CA ARG A 42 10.00 -7.96 11.66
C ARG A 42 9.37 -7.62 13.01
N ALA A 43 10.12 -7.75 14.10
CA ALA A 43 9.68 -7.37 15.45
C ALA A 43 9.32 -5.89 15.54
N ALA A 44 10.00 -5.02 14.77
CA ALA A 44 9.73 -3.59 14.67
C ALA A 44 8.71 -3.22 13.59
N THR A 45 8.09 -4.20 12.91
CA THR A 45 7.18 -3.97 11.78
C THR A 45 7.84 -3.19 10.63
N ILE A 46 9.13 -3.44 10.40
CA ILE A 46 9.95 -2.86 9.34
C ILE A 46 10.23 -3.95 8.31
N PHE A 47 10.11 -3.62 7.03
CA PHE A 47 10.44 -4.54 5.94
C PHE A 47 11.94 -4.77 5.86
N TRP A 48 12.33 -6.02 5.68
CA TRP A 48 13.71 -6.37 5.37
C TRP A 48 14.09 -5.90 3.98
N VAL A 49 15.22 -5.22 3.85
CA VAL A 49 15.73 -4.72 2.57
C VAL A 49 17.12 -5.32 2.30
N PRO A 50 17.22 -6.30 1.37
CA PRO A 50 18.51 -6.87 0.95
C PRO A 50 19.47 -5.81 0.44
N LYS A 51 20.78 -6.06 0.53
CA LYS A 51 21.83 -5.09 0.18
C LYS A 51 21.70 -4.53 -1.23
N GLU A 52 21.37 -5.39 -2.20
CA GLU A 52 21.13 -5.04 -3.60
C GLU A 52 19.88 -4.19 -3.83
N ALA A 53 18.96 -4.18 -2.88
CA ALA A 53 17.70 -3.43 -2.95
C ALA A 53 17.71 -2.12 -2.14
N ARG A 54 18.75 -1.84 -1.39
CA ARG A 54 18.88 -0.60 -0.59
C ARG A 54 18.92 0.62 -1.50
N TRP A 55 18.27 1.68 -1.07
CA TRP A 55 18.18 2.91 -1.87
C TRP A 55 19.54 3.51 -2.20
N SER A 56 20.50 3.44 -1.29
CA SER A 56 21.88 3.86 -1.48
C SER A 56 22.54 3.15 -2.68
N HIS A 57 22.30 1.85 -2.86
CA HIS A 57 22.77 1.08 -4.00
C HIS A 57 22.14 1.56 -5.32
N LEU A 58 20.82 1.75 -5.35
CA LEU A 58 20.10 2.22 -6.54
C LEU A 58 20.49 3.65 -6.91
N LYS A 59 20.66 4.54 -5.93
CA LYS A 59 21.11 5.92 -6.15
C LYS A 59 22.50 5.96 -6.77
N ALA A 60 23.44 5.15 -6.27
CA ALA A 60 24.79 5.07 -6.81
C ALA A 60 24.82 4.59 -8.28
N ASN A 61 23.86 3.77 -8.68
CA ASN A 61 23.74 3.21 -10.02
C ASN A 61 22.71 3.95 -10.91
N ALA A 62 22.13 5.04 -10.44
CA ALA A 62 21.09 5.80 -11.16
C ALA A 62 21.50 6.27 -12.59
N PRO A 63 22.77 6.63 -12.87
CA PRO A 63 23.20 7.01 -14.21
C PRO A 63 23.35 5.85 -15.20
N GLN A 64 23.31 4.59 -14.73
CA GLN A 64 23.58 3.44 -15.58
C GLN A 64 22.39 3.09 -16.48
N PRO A 65 22.64 2.63 -17.73
CA PRO A 65 21.57 2.16 -18.63
C PRO A 65 20.77 0.98 -18.08
N THR A 66 21.34 0.20 -17.16
CA THR A 66 20.75 -0.97 -16.51
C THR A 66 19.88 -0.61 -15.30
N ILE A 67 19.72 0.66 -14.96
CA ILE A 67 18.99 1.10 -13.76
C ILE A 67 17.57 0.52 -13.69
N GLY A 68 16.89 0.35 -14.81
CA GLY A 68 15.56 -0.27 -14.84
C GLY A 68 15.55 -1.72 -14.35
N THR A 69 16.55 -2.51 -14.79
CA THR A 69 16.73 -3.89 -14.35
C THR A 69 17.09 -3.95 -12.86
N LEU A 70 17.99 -3.08 -12.41
CA LEU A 70 18.35 -3.01 -10.99
C LEU A 70 17.16 -2.69 -10.08
N VAL A 71 16.25 -1.82 -10.52
CA VAL A 71 15.02 -1.53 -9.76
C VAL A 71 14.06 -2.75 -9.77
N ASP A 72 13.89 -3.43 -10.90
CA ASP A 72 13.05 -4.64 -10.99
C ASP A 72 13.60 -5.78 -10.12
N ASP A 73 14.91 -5.95 -10.10
CA ASP A 73 15.60 -6.95 -9.26
C ASP A 73 15.46 -6.60 -7.77
N ALA A 74 15.61 -5.31 -7.41
CA ALA A 74 15.40 -4.83 -6.05
C ALA A 74 13.97 -5.09 -5.56
N MET A 75 12.96 -4.80 -6.38
CA MET A 75 11.56 -5.09 -6.06
C MET A 75 11.33 -6.60 -5.87
N SER A 76 11.96 -7.43 -6.71
CA SER A 76 11.85 -8.89 -6.62
C SER A 76 12.51 -9.44 -5.36
N ALA A 77 13.67 -8.92 -4.97
CA ALA A 77 14.39 -9.30 -3.77
C ALA A 77 13.58 -8.93 -2.50
N ILE A 78 13.00 -7.74 -2.45
CA ILE A 78 12.15 -7.32 -1.33
C ILE A 78 10.91 -8.22 -1.20
N GLU A 79 10.23 -8.54 -2.31
CA GLU A 79 9.07 -9.45 -2.26
C GLU A 79 9.43 -10.88 -1.83
N ARG A 80 10.62 -11.38 -2.21
CA ARG A 80 11.11 -12.69 -1.81
C ARG A 80 11.21 -12.78 -0.29
N ASP A 81 11.72 -11.73 0.34
CA ASP A 81 12.08 -11.74 1.75
C ASP A 81 10.96 -11.17 2.66
N ASN A 82 9.88 -10.63 2.06
CA ASN A 82 8.72 -10.09 2.77
C ASN A 82 7.41 -10.67 2.21
N ALA A 83 6.88 -11.71 2.84
CA ALA A 83 5.71 -12.46 2.36
C ALA A 83 4.45 -11.57 2.14
N SER A 84 4.25 -10.54 2.96
CA SER A 84 3.11 -9.61 2.86
C SER A 84 3.14 -8.73 1.59
N LEU A 85 4.33 -8.56 0.97
CA LEU A 85 4.53 -7.79 -0.25
C LEU A 85 4.53 -8.65 -1.52
N LYS A 86 4.40 -9.97 -1.40
CA LYS A 86 4.47 -10.90 -2.55
C LYS A 86 3.45 -10.54 -3.64
N GLY A 87 3.93 -10.28 -4.86
CA GLY A 87 3.11 -9.91 -6.03
C GLY A 87 2.58 -8.47 -6.00
N VAL A 88 3.01 -7.65 -5.03
CA VAL A 88 2.52 -6.28 -4.83
C VAL A 88 3.37 -5.25 -5.56
N LEU A 89 4.69 -5.40 -5.55
CA LEU A 89 5.60 -4.36 -6.05
C LEU A 89 5.64 -4.30 -7.59
N PRO A 90 5.73 -3.11 -8.21
CA PRO A 90 5.86 -2.98 -9.66
C PRO A 90 7.22 -3.49 -10.15
N LYS A 91 7.23 -4.22 -11.27
CA LYS A 91 8.42 -4.80 -11.89
C LYS A 91 8.38 -4.59 -13.40
N ASP A 92 8.28 -3.35 -13.81
CA ASP A 92 8.21 -2.95 -15.22
C ASP A 92 9.13 -1.75 -15.53
N PHE A 93 10.15 -1.54 -14.70
CA PHE A 93 11.12 -0.45 -14.86
C PHE A 93 12.13 -0.72 -15.97
N ALA A 94 12.41 -1.98 -16.27
CA ALA A 94 13.29 -2.39 -17.37
C ALA A 94 12.66 -2.23 -18.77
N ARG A 95 11.33 -2.03 -18.87
CA ARG A 95 10.62 -1.97 -20.16
C ARG A 95 11.25 -0.97 -21.14
N PRO A 96 11.30 -1.29 -22.47
CA PRO A 96 11.94 -0.42 -23.45
C PRO A 96 11.34 0.98 -23.56
N GLY A 97 10.02 1.12 -23.34
CA GLY A 97 9.34 2.42 -23.42
C GLY A 97 9.57 3.35 -22.21
N LEU A 98 10.35 2.93 -21.22
CA LEU A 98 10.74 3.77 -20.08
C LEU A 98 12.17 4.30 -20.30
N ASP A 99 12.31 5.60 -20.47
CA ASP A 99 13.59 6.29 -20.61
C ASP A 99 14.43 6.11 -19.34
N LYS A 100 15.60 5.49 -19.46
CA LYS A 100 16.50 5.16 -18.34
C LYS A 100 17.19 6.39 -17.77
N VAL A 101 17.44 7.40 -18.59
CA VAL A 101 18.00 8.69 -18.13
C VAL A 101 17.01 9.41 -17.23
N ARG A 102 15.75 9.50 -17.68
CA ARG A 102 14.68 10.08 -16.86
C ARG A 102 14.39 9.27 -15.60
N LEU A 103 14.51 7.95 -15.67
CA LEU A 103 14.38 7.08 -14.48
C LEU A 103 15.48 7.41 -13.46
N GLY A 104 16.73 7.52 -13.89
CA GLY A 104 17.85 7.92 -13.03
C GLY A 104 17.66 9.31 -12.42
N GLN A 105 17.19 10.29 -13.22
CA GLN A 105 16.85 11.63 -12.72
C GLN A 105 15.74 11.60 -11.67
N LEU A 106 14.73 10.75 -11.87
CA LEU A 106 13.64 10.57 -10.91
C LEU A 106 14.14 9.94 -9.60
N ILE A 107 15.05 8.96 -9.66
CA ILE A 107 15.69 8.39 -8.47
C ILE A 107 16.45 9.48 -7.69
N ASN A 108 17.19 10.33 -8.37
CA ASN A 108 17.89 11.44 -7.73
C ASN A 108 16.91 12.42 -7.08
N LEU A 109 15.85 12.81 -7.78
CA LEU A 109 14.79 13.69 -7.25
C LEU A 109 14.11 13.10 -6.00
N VAL A 110 13.78 11.82 -6.03
CA VAL A 110 13.18 11.11 -4.89
C VAL A 110 14.18 11.00 -3.74
N SER A 111 15.48 10.91 -4.02
CA SER A 111 16.54 10.88 -3.00
C SER A 111 16.60 12.16 -2.17
N ASP A 112 16.23 13.30 -2.75
CA ASP A 112 16.28 14.60 -2.09
C ASP A 112 15.05 14.88 -1.22
N ILE A 113 14.04 13.99 -1.26
CA ILE A 113 12.89 14.06 -0.36
C ILE A 113 13.34 13.63 1.03
N ALA A 114 13.49 14.59 1.94
CA ALA A 114 13.79 14.31 3.34
C ALA A 114 12.53 13.73 4.01
N LEU A 115 12.53 12.44 4.30
CA LEU A 115 11.39 11.76 4.95
C LEU A 115 11.38 11.94 6.48
N GLY A 116 12.28 12.75 7.04
CA GLY A 116 12.33 13.07 8.47
C GLY A 116 13.03 12.00 9.32
N SER A 117 13.58 12.42 10.44
CA SER A 117 14.44 11.58 11.31
C SER A 117 13.70 10.80 12.39
N SER A 118 12.36 10.90 12.50
CA SER A 118 11.56 10.09 13.41
C SER A 118 10.61 9.17 12.61
N SER A 119 10.55 7.89 12.99
CA SER A 119 9.79 6.86 12.27
C SER A 119 8.32 7.25 12.04
N ASP A 120 7.67 7.86 13.02
CA ASP A 120 6.25 8.22 12.93
C ASP A 120 6.00 9.43 12.03
N ARG A 121 6.87 10.45 12.06
CA ARG A 121 6.82 11.60 11.14
C ARG A 121 7.11 11.19 9.70
N ALA A 122 8.02 10.25 9.50
CA ALA A 122 8.34 9.72 8.18
C ALA A 122 7.14 8.98 7.58
N LYS A 123 6.48 8.12 8.36
CA LYS A 123 5.26 7.39 7.95
C LYS A 123 4.13 8.36 7.56
N ASP A 124 3.86 9.37 8.38
CA ASP A 124 2.81 10.36 8.11
C ASP A 124 3.13 11.23 6.89
N THR A 125 4.37 11.71 6.77
CA THR A 125 4.81 12.53 5.62
C THR A 125 4.70 11.74 4.32
N LEU A 126 5.19 10.50 4.31
CA LEU A 126 5.09 9.66 3.12
C LEU A 126 3.65 9.25 2.81
N GLY A 127 2.87 8.93 3.82
CA GLY A 127 1.46 8.68 3.67
C GLY A 127 0.75 9.83 2.95
N ARG A 128 1.04 11.07 3.32
CA ARG A 128 0.54 12.28 2.65
C ARG A 128 1.05 12.44 1.22
N VAL A 129 2.34 12.19 1.00
CA VAL A 129 2.93 12.21 -0.35
C VAL A 129 2.28 11.15 -1.24
N TYR A 130 2.08 9.94 -0.72
CA TYR A 130 1.43 8.86 -1.44
C TYR A 130 -0.03 9.21 -1.80
N GLU A 131 -0.81 9.72 -0.85
CA GLU A 131 -2.19 10.20 -1.08
C GLU A 131 -2.23 11.36 -2.09
N TYR A 132 -1.30 12.29 -2.02
CA TYR A 132 -1.20 13.40 -2.99
C TYR A 132 -1.03 12.85 -4.41
N PHE A 133 -0.09 11.94 -4.62
CA PHE A 133 0.12 11.34 -5.94
C PHE A 133 -1.09 10.50 -6.40
N LEU A 134 -1.72 9.73 -5.50
CA LEU A 134 -2.95 8.99 -5.83
C LEU A 134 -4.05 9.94 -6.30
N SER A 135 -4.28 11.05 -5.59
CA SER A 135 -5.30 12.03 -5.95
C SER A 135 -5.01 12.72 -7.29
N ARG A 136 -3.75 13.07 -7.55
CA ARG A 136 -3.32 13.69 -8.80
C ARG A 136 -3.45 12.74 -9.99
N PHE A 137 -3.12 11.47 -9.80
CA PHE A 137 -3.30 10.46 -10.85
C PHE A 137 -4.76 10.15 -11.11
N ALA A 138 -5.61 10.09 -10.09
CA ALA A 138 -7.05 9.95 -10.25
C ALA A 138 -7.64 11.11 -11.06
N SER A 139 -7.22 12.34 -10.76
CA SER A 139 -7.66 13.55 -11.49
C SER A 139 -7.20 13.54 -12.94
N ALA A 140 -6.00 13.06 -13.24
CA ALA A 140 -5.45 13.00 -14.60
C ALA A 140 -6.09 11.91 -15.47
N GLU A 141 -6.65 10.85 -14.90
CA GLU A 141 -7.35 9.78 -15.63
C GLU A 141 -8.81 10.14 -15.96
N GLY A 142 -9.31 11.29 -15.50
CA GLY A 142 -10.66 11.79 -15.79
C GLY A 142 -11.75 10.88 -15.21
N LYS A 143 -12.89 10.73 -15.95
CA LYS A 143 -14.04 9.94 -15.48
C LYS A 143 -13.71 8.46 -15.16
N SER A 144 -12.70 7.90 -15.82
CA SER A 144 -12.25 6.52 -15.56
C SER A 144 -11.33 6.41 -14.35
N GLY A 145 -10.59 7.45 -14.02
CA GLY A 145 -9.63 7.47 -12.90
C GLY A 145 -10.28 7.71 -11.54
N GLY A 146 -11.43 8.34 -11.50
CA GLY A 146 -12.20 8.58 -10.26
C GLY A 146 -12.76 7.32 -9.60
N GLN A 147 -12.69 6.17 -10.28
CA GLN A 147 -13.24 4.91 -9.77
C GLN A 147 -12.43 4.29 -8.62
N PHE A 148 -11.17 4.68 -8.45
CA PHE A 148 -10.30 4.07 -7.43
C PHE A 148 -9.92 5.04 -6.29
N TYR A 149 -10.34 6.29 -6.34
CA TYR A 149 -10.00 7.29 -5.33
C TYR A 149 -11.23 8.06 -4.87
N THR A 150 -11.57 7.89 -3.60
CA THR A 150 -12.60 8.68 -2.93
C THR A 150 -11.93 9.86 -2.21
N PRO A 151 -12.39 11.11 -2.40
CA PRO A 151 -11.82 12.26 -1.70
C PRO A 151 -11.78 12.06 -0.19
N SER A 152 -10.65 12.40 0.43
CA SER A 152 -10.44 12.17 1.87
C SER A 152 -11.47 12.86 2.77
N SER A 153 -12.03 14.00 2.33
CA SER A 153 -13.12 14.68 3.04
C SER A 153 -14.41 13.84 3.10
N VAL A 154 -14.76 13.18 1.99
CA VAL A 154 -15.93 12.27 1.93
C VAL A 154 -15.68 11.03 2.78
N VAL A 155 -14.49 10.43 2.62
CA VAL A 155 -14.10 9.24 3.40
C VAL A 155 -14.16 9.52 4.89
N ARG A 156 -13.64 10.67 5.33
CA ARG A 156 -13.68 11.06 6.74
C ARG A 156 -15.11 11.16 7.28
N VAL A 157 -16.02 11.77 6.54
CA VAL A 157 -17.43 11.85 6.96
C VAL A 157 -18.04 10.45 7.12
N LEU A 158 -17.80 9.55 6.16
CA LEU A 158 -18.32 8.19 6.22
C LEU A 158 -17.78 7.41 7.44
N VAL A 159 -16.49 7.52 7.70
CA VAL A 159 -15.83 6.85 8.84
C VAL A 159 -16.31 7.43 10.18
N GLU A 160 -16.42 8.75 10.30
CA GLU A 160 -16.94 9.41 11.52
C GLU A 160 -18.39 9.01 11.81
N MET A 161 -19.23 8.87 10.76
CA MET A 161 -20.61 8.40 10.90
C MET A 161 -20.69 6.93 11.32
N LEU A 162 -19.78 6.09 10.81
CA LEU A 162 -19.75 4.66 11.11
C LEU A 162 -19.14 4.35 12.48
N ALA A 163 -18.19 5.18 12.91
CA ALA A 163 -17.46 5.08 14.17
C ALA A 163 -16.93 3.66 14.47
N PRO A 164 -16.02 3.11 13.65
CA PRO A 164 -15.53 1.73 13.79
C PRO A 164 -14.46 1.63 14.89
N TYR A 165 -14.88 1.61 16.16
CA TYR A 165 -13.96 1.55 17.29
C TYR A 165 -13.27 0.20 17.46
N LYS A 166 -13.93 -0.91 17.13
CA LYS A 166 -13.39 -2.26 17.28
C LYS A 166 -14.19 -3.26 16.46
N GLY A 167 -13.53 -4.23 15.86
CA GLY A 167 -14.18 -5.31 15.12
C GLY A 167 -13.68 -5.40 13.67
N ARG A 168 -14.46 -6.03 12.80
CA ARG A 168 -14.12 -6.31 11.41
C ARG A 168 -14.71 -5.27 10.48
N VAL A 169 -13.84 -4.53 9.80
CA VAL A 169 -14.20 -3.54 8.79
C VAL A 169 -14.00 -4.15 7.40
N TYR A 170 -15.01 -4.09 6.56
CA TYR A 170 -14.98 -4.65 5.21
C TYR A 170 -15.33 -3.62 4.14
N ASP A 171 -14.55 -3.60 3.07
CA ASP A 171 -14.85 -2.86 1.86
C ASP A 171 -14.78 -3.78 0.63
N PRO A 172 -15.94 -4.10 -0.01
CA PRO A 172 -16.00 -5.01 -1.16
C PRO A 172 -15.46 -4.41 -2.46
N CYS A 173 -15.12 -3.12 -2.49
CA CYS A 173 -14.59 -2.40 -3.64
C CYS A 173 -13.60 -1.32 -3.20
N CYS A 174 -12.58 -1.75 -2.43
CA CYS A 174 -11.78 -0.89 -1.57
C CYS A 174 -10.91 0.15 -2.30
N GLY A 175 -10.84 0.10 -3.63
CA GLY A 175 -10.05 1.05 -4.38
C GLY A 175 -8.59 1.05 -3.92
N SER A 176 -8.05 2.23 -3.65
CA SER A 176 -6.69 2.40 -3.10
C SER A 176 -6.57 2.22 -1.58
N GLY A 177 -7.61 1.75 -0.91
CA GLY A 177 -7.63 1.50 0.54
C GLY A 177 -7.81 2.76 1.40
N GLY A 178 -8.29 3.86 0.83
CA GLY A 178 -8.44 5.13 1.53
C GLY A 178 -9.39 5.07 2.74
N MET A 179 -10.47 4.28 2.66
CA MET A 179 -11.41 4.11 3.76
C MET A 179 -10.77 3.39 4.96
N PHE A 180 -9.92 2.41 4.72
CA PHE A 180 -9.18 1.71 5.77
C PHE A 180 -8.18 2.60 6.48
N VAL A 181 -7.43 3.41 5.71
CA VAL A 181 -6.51 4.40 6.27
C VAL A 181 -7.25 5.39 7.17
N SER A 182 -8.43 5.85 6.77
CA SER A 182 -9.23 6.77 7.58
C SER A 182 -9.82 6.09 8.80
N SER A 183 -10.17 4.81 8.72
CA SER A 183 -10.67 4.02 9.86
C SER A 183 -9.59 3.87 10.94
N GLU A 184 -8.33 3.58 10.56
CA GLU A 184 -7.22 3.54 11.51
C GLU A 184 -6.92 4.92 12.12
N LYS A 185 -6.94 5.98 11.32
CA LYS A 185 -6.80 7.35 11.84
C LYS A 185 -7.91 7.73 12.82
N PHE A 186 -9.13 7.25 12.60
CA PHE A 186 -10.24 7.43 13.51
C PHE A 186 -9.95 6.75 14.86
N ILE A 187 -9.48 5.50 14.83
CA ILE A 187 -9.09 4.75 16.04
C ILE A 187 -8.00 5.51 16.83
N GLU A 188 -6.93 5.94 16.16
CA GLU A 188 -5.84 6.70 16.77
C GLU A 188 -6.34 8.01 17.41
N ALA A 189 -7.21 8.74 16.72
CA ALA A 189 -7.78 10.00 17.22
C ALA A 189 -8.68 9.82 18.45
N HIS A 190 -9.25 8.63 18.67
CA HIS A 190 -10.14 8.30 19.76
C HIS A 190 -9.48 7.40 20.83
N SER A 191 -8.16 7.49 20.95
CA SER A 191 -7.37 6.78 21.97
C SER A 191 -7.37 5.25 21.85
N GLY A 192 -7.74 4.72 20.69
CA GLY A 192 -7.59 3.31 20.34
C GLY A 192 -6.17 2.97 19.89
N LYS A 193 -5.93 1.70 19.63
CA LYS A 193 -4.64 1.18 19.18
C LYS A 193 -4.72 0.69 17.75
N LEU A 194 -3.62 0.83 17.03
CA LEU A 194 -3.46 0.17 15.72
C LEU A 194 -3.73 -1.33 15.88
N GLY A 195 -4.65 -1.86 15.07
CA GLY A 195 -5.08 -3.27 15.15
C GLY A 195 -6.31 -3.53 16.03
N ASP A 196 -6.94 -2.52 16.63
CA ASP A 196 -8.24 -2.68 17.30
C ASP A 196 -9.34 -3.07 16.31
N ILE A 197 -9.16 -2.72 15.02
CA ILE A 197 -9.99 -3.21 13.92
C ILE A 197 -9.22 -4.23 13.07
N SER A 198 -9.94 -5.20 12.53
CA SER A 198 -9.43 -6.16 11.54
C SER A 198 -9.97 -5.77 10.16
N ILE A 199 -9.08 -5.53 9.22
CA ILE A 199 -9.39 -4.96 7.91
C ILE A 199 -9.46 -6.05 6.85
N TYR A 200 -10.57 -6.06 6.11
CA TYR A 200 -10.84 -6.94 4.99
C TYR A 200 -11.27 -6.13 3.78
N GLY A 201 -10.75 -6.45 2.62
CA GLY A 201 -11.13 -5.75 1.41
C GLY A 201 -11.02 -6.60 0.16
N GLN A 202 -11.68 -6.13 -0.90
CA GLN A 202 -11.56 -6.73 -2.21
C GLN A 202 -11.51 -5.64 -3.28
N GLU A 203 -10.66 -5.84 -4.30
CA GLU A 203 -10.50 -4.92 -5.41
C GLU A 203 -10.35 -5.70 -6.72
N SER A 204 -11.17 -5.35 -7.71
CA SER A 204 -11.22 -6.05 -9.00
C SER A 204 -10.09 -5.68 -9.94
N ASN A 205 -9.61 -4.42 -9.89
CA ASN A 205 -8.50 -3.97 -10.71
C ASN A 205 -7.17 -4.34 -10.06
N TYR A 206 -6.41 -5.20 -10.71
CA TYR A 206 -5.12 -5.69 -10.21
C TYR A 206 -4.13 -4.57 -9.84
N THR A 207 -4.08 -3.53 -10.66
CA THR A 207 -3.22 -2.37 -10.43
C THR A 207 -3.64 -1.59 -9.18
N THR A 208 -4.93 -1.35 -9.02
CA THR A 208 -5.51 -0.64 -7.88
C THR A 208 -5.37 -1.47 -6.59
N TRP A 209 -5.55 -2.80 -6.68
CA TRP A 209 -5.27 -3.72 -5.58
C TRP A 209 -3.83 -3.59 -5.07
N ARG A 210 -2.84 -3.55 -5.98
CA ARG A 210 -1.44 -3.33 -5.59
C ARG A 210 -1.23 -1.98 -4.91
N LEU A 211 -1.87 -0.93 -5.42
CA LEU A 211 -1.82 0.40 -4.79
C LEU A 211 -2.40 0.37 -3.38
N ALA A 212 -3.53 -0.33 -3.15
CA ALA A 212 -4.11 -0.50 -1.84
C ALA A 212 -3.15 -1.23 -0.88
N LYS A 213 -2.57 -2.34 -1.32
CA LYS A 213 -1.58 -3.10 -0.52
C LYS A 213 -0.37 -2.24 -0.14
N MET A 214 0.19 -1.48 -1.08
CA MET A 214 1.30 -0.57 -0.81
C MET A 214 0.89 0.57 0.12
N ASN A 215 -0.31 1.15 -0.06
CA ASN A 215 -0.84 2.23 0.75
C ASN A 215 -0.98 1.84 2.23
N LEU A 216 -1.48 0.63 2.49
CA LEU A 216 -1.64 0.09 3.83
C LEU A 216 -0.30 -0.32 4.46
N ALA A 217 0.58 -0.95 3.66
CA ALA A 217 1.91 -1.36 4.09
C ALA A 217 2.78 -0.19 4.57
N ILE A 218 2.77 0.95 3.88
CA ILE A 218 3.46 2.19 4.28
C ILE A 218 3.07 2.63 5.71
N ARG A 219 1.82 2.37 6.11
CA ARG A 219 1.28 2.80 7.40
C ARG A 219 1.36 1.72 8.48
N GLY A 220 1.92 0.55 8.14
CA GLY A 220 1.96 -0.59 9.04
C GLY A 220 0.58 -1.17 9.33
N ILE A 221 -0.41 -0.90 8.47
CA ILE A 221 -1.77 -1.41 8.61
C ILE A 221 -1.83 -2.82 8.07
N ASP A 222 -2.09 -3.80 8.94
CA ASP A 222 -2.34 -5.18 8.53
C ASP A 222 -3.75 -5.32 7.97
N ALA A 223 -3.85 -5.85 6.74
CA ALA A 223 -5.12 -5.95 6.04
C ALA A 223 -5.16 -7.14 5.08
N GLN A 224 -6.28 -7.84 5.09
CA GLN A 224 -6.57 -8.95 4.17
C GLN A 224 -7.26 -8.43 2.91
N ILE A 225 -6.47 -7.91 1.97
CA ILE A 225 -6.99 -7.36 0.71
C ILE A 225 -6.84 -8.40 -0.39
N ALA A 226 -7.97 -8.90 -0.90
CA ALA A 226 -8.02 -9.87 -1.98
C ALA A 226 -8.18 -9.20 -3.35
N HIS A 227 -7.58 -9.80 -4.40
CA HIS A 227 -7.83 -9.41 -5.78
C HIS A 227 -8.98 -10.23 -6.36
N GLY A 228 -9.95 -9.56 -6.94
CA GLY A 228 -11.10 -10.18 -7.62
C GLY A 228 -12.33 -9.29 -7.62
N ASP A 229 -13.26 -9.58 -8.52
CA ASP A 229 -14.55 -8.93 -8.59
C ASP A 229 -15.49 -9.55 -7.54
N THR A 230 -15.90 -8.77 -6.57
CA THR A 230 -16.75 -9.21 -5.45
C THR A 230 -18.10 -9.78 -5.91
N PHE A 231 -18.66 -9.30 -7.02
CA PHE A 231 -19.92 -9.81 -7.54
C PHE A 231 -19.82 -11.20 -8.17
N HIS A 232 -18.66 -11.53 -8.75
CA HIS A 232 -18.45 -12.77 -9.49
C HIS A 232 -17.57 -13.77 -8.75
N ASN A 233 -16.73 -13.30 -7.84
CA ASN A 233 -15.73 -14.10 -7.15
C ASN A 233 -15.46 -13.51 -5.76
N ASP A 234 -16.41 -13.64 -4.87
CA ASP A 234 -16.26 -13.23 -3.46
C ASP A 234 -15.12 -14.02 -2.80
N ARG A 235 -14.11 -13.31 -2.35
CA ARG A 235 -12.93 -13.87 -1.68
C ARG A 235 -13.07 -13.92 -0.16
N HIS A 236 -14.13 -13.35 0.37
CA HIS A 236 -14.44 -13.33 1.81
C HIS A 236 -15.86 -13.89 2.08
N PRO A 237 -16.23 -15.10 1.55
CA PRO A 237 -17.61 -15.58 1.56
C PRO A 237 -18.18 -15.83 2.96
N ASP A 238 -17.31 -16.18 3.92
CA ASP A 238 -17.70 -16.49 5.29
C ASP A 238 -17.45 -15.32 6.27
N LEU A 239 -16.99 -14.18 5.77
CA LEU A 239 -16.72 -13.00 6.59
C LEU A 239 -18.04 -12.40 7.09
N LYS A 240 -18.17 -12.31 8.41
CA LYS A 240 -19.21 -11.53 9.10
C LYS A 240 -18.58 -10.24 9.56
N ALA A 241 -18.70 -9.20 8.74
CA ALA A 241 -18.17 -7.88 9.06
C ALA A 241 -19.06 -7.18 10.08
N ASP A 242 -18.44 -6.47 11.01
CA ASP A 242 -19.14 -5.63 11.97
C ASP A 242 -19.47 -4.27 11.35
N TYR A 243 -18.63 -3.82 10.41
CA TYR A 243 -18.78 -2.57 9.67
C TYR A 243 -18.51 -2.80 8.18
N VAL A 244 -19.34 -2.21 7.32
CA VAL A 244 -19.16 -2.24 5.86
C VAL A 244 -19.07 -0.80 5.35
N LEU A 245 -17.99 -0.47 4.70
CA LEU A 245 -17.75 0.81 4.02
C LEU A 245 -17.58 0.50 2.54
N ALA A 246 -18.33 1.18 1.67
CA ALA A 246 -18.19 0.94 0.24
C ALA A 246 -18.49 2.20 -0.58
N ASN A 247 -17.69 2.42 -1.62
CA ASN A 247 -18.01 3.35 -2.71
C ASN A 247 -18.00 2.57 -4.04
N PRO A 248 -19.07 1.81 -4.35
CA PRO A 248 -19.10 0.95 -5.53
C PRO A 248 -19.19 1.78 -6.81
N PRO A 249 -18.54 1.31 -7.91
CA PRO A 249 -18.67 1.96 -9.21
C PRO A 249 -20.10 1.83 -9.73
N LEU A 250 -20.77 2.97 -9.98
CA LEU A 250 -22.19 3.02 -10.39
C LEU A 250 -22.45 2.52 -11.82
N ASN A 251 -21.43 2.47 -12.67
CA ASN A 251 -21.56 2.17 -14.11
C ASN A 251 -21.05 0.78 -14.52
N GLY A 252 -21.02 -0.18 -13.61
CA GLY A 252 -20.72 -1.58 -13.94
C GLY A 252 -21.82 -2.16 -14.85
N ARG A 253 -21.59 -2.18 -16.17
CA ARG A 253 -22.57 -2.58 -17.19
C ARG A 253 -22.92 -4.07 -17.19
N ASP A 254 -22.14 -4.91 -16.52
CA ASP A 254 -22.35 -6.36 -16.54
C ASP A 254 -22.38 -6.92 -15.10
N ARG A 255 -23.49 -6.64 -14.41
CA ARG A 255 -23.73 -7.17 -13.07
C ARG A 255 -24.46 -8.49 -13.11
N ARG A 256 -24.32 -9.31 -14.15
CA ARG A 256 -24.97 -10.65 -14.32
C ARG A 256 -25.87 -11.01 -13.15
N GLY A 257 -27.02 -10.31 -13.04
CA GLY A 257 -27.96 -10.46 -11.93
C GLY A 257 -28.39 -11.91 -11.70
N GLU A 258 -28.32 -12.72 -12.75
CA GLU A 258 -28.61 -14.16 -12.72
C GLU A 258 -27.65 -14.95 -11.81
N LEU A 259 -26.35 -14.58 -11.76
CA LEU A 259 -25.37 -15.23 -10.87
C LEU A 259 -25.52 -14.81 -9.41
N LEU A 260 -26.17 -13.68 -9.15
CA LEU A 260 -26.39 -13.16 -7.82
C LEU A 260 -27.64 -13.70 -7.14
N THR A 261 -28.56 -14.32 -7.89
CA THR A 261 -29.82 -14.86 -7.34
C THR A 261 -29.62 -16.03 -6.38
N GLY A 262 -28.50 -16.76 -6.51
CA GLY A 262 -28.14 -17.87 -5.62
C GLY A 262 -27.12 -17.52 -4.53
N HIS A 263 -26.68 -16.26 -4.43
CA HIS A 263 -25.63 -15.90 -3.49
C HIS A 263 -26.16 -15.82 -2.05
N LYS A 264 -25.49 -16.50 -1.10
CA LYS A 264 -25.89 -16.61 0.32
C LYS A 264 -26.20 -15.28 1.00
N ARG A 265 -25.51 -14.18 0.62
CA ARG A 265 -25.74 -12.84 1.21
C ARG A 265 -27.03 -12.17 0.73
N ARG A 266 -27.64 -12.63 -0.36
CA ARG A 266 -28.91 -12.10 -0.87
C ARG A 266 -30.13 -12.76 -0.24
N ALA A 267 -29.97 -13.99 0.24
CA ALA A 267 -31.02 -14.72 0.91
C ALA A 267 -31.36 -14.19 2.32
N SER A 268 -30.53 -13.32 2.88
CA SER A 268 -30.70 -12.73 4.22
C SER A 268 -31.33 -11.34 4.20
N GLY A 269 -31.76 -10.83 3.05
CA GLY A 269 -32.23 -9.45 2.84
C GLY A 269 -33.68 -9.36 2.35
N THR A 270 -34.59 -10.17 2.89
CA THR A 270 -36.05 -10.00 2.73
C THR A 270 -36.67 -9.61 4.04
#